data_82024d0fc7ee388808ac7874411d30f0
#
_entry.id   82024d0fc7ee388808ac7874411d30f0
#
_cell.length_a   1.000
_cell.length_b   1.000
_cell.length_c   1.000
_cell.angle_alpha   90.00
_cell.angle_beta   90.00
_cell.angle_gamma   90.00
#
_symmetry.space_group_name_H-M   'P 1'
#
loop_
_entity.id
_entity.type
_entity.pdbx_description
1 polymer ?
#
loop_
_entity_poly.entity_id
_entity_poly.type
_entity_poly.pdbx_seq_one_letter_code
_entity_poly.pdbx_strand_id
1 'polypeptide(L)'
;MEELNNLFHGFSVAMTLPNLAYMFIGIVLGVLIGVLPGLGGANGIAILLPLTFTMNPTSAIIMLSCIYWGALFGGAITSILFNIPGEPWSVATTFDGYPMAQQGRAAQALTAAFTSSFVGALFAVILITFLAPVLARFALNFGPAEYFAVQLLTFCSFVGMSKEPVAKVVAAMMLGFALAAVGLDSVTGQLRMTYGFPVLLKGFDFLIAVIGLFGIGEILLTMEEGLAFKGKTAKLSPNIVWQTWRTLPQYWLTFLRSTAIGCWMGITPGGATPASFMSYGVARRMSSDPESFGKGQVEGVLAPETAAHAAGTSALLPMLTLGIPGSPTAAVLLGGLMIWGLQPGPMLFVEHKDFVWGLIASMYLGNIVGLLVVLTTVPYWAAFLRIPFSVIAPVIVVICAIGAYTVHSSMFDVVMMMVFGVVGYLFKKLKYPMAPLVL
;
A
#
# COMPACT_ATOMS: atom_id res chain seq x y z
N MET A 1 29.90 -3.95 4.64
CA MET A 1 30.24 -3.22 5.89
C MET A 1 29.62 -1.82 5.88
N GLU A 2 29.72 -1.07 4.77
CA GLU A 2 29.13 0.27 4.65
C GLU A 2 27.61 0.26 4.80
N GLU A 3 26.92 -0.66 4.13
CA GLU A 3 25.45 -0.78 4.20
C GLU A 3 24.96 -1.08 5.62
N LEU A 4 25.69 -1.90 6.38
CA LEU A 4 25.35 -2.19 7.77
C LEU A 4 25.55 -0.97 8.67
N ASN A 5 26.61 -0.22 8.48
CA ASN A 5 26.84 1.03 9.23
C ASN A 5 25.76 2.06 8.92
N ASN A 6 25.38 2.20 7.65
CA ASN A 6 24.30 3.07 7.24
C ASN A 6 22.96 2.63 7.81
N LEU A 7 22.69 1.30 7.89
CA LEU A 7 21.49 0.76 8.52
C LEU A 7 21.47 1.06 10.02
N PHE A 8 22.59 0.92 10.75
CA PHE A 8 22.68 1.28 12.16
C PHE A 8 22.42 2.79 12.38
N HIS A 9 22.95 3.64 11.49
CA HIS A 9 22.63 5.04 11.50
C HIS A 9 21.14 5.28 11.23
N GLY A 10 20.55 4.58 10.25
CA GLY A 10 19.11 4.61 9.99
C GLY A 10 18.27 4.24 11.21
N PHE A 11 18.70 3.24 12.00
CA PHE A 11 18.02 2.93 13.25
C PHE A 11 18.09 4.09 14.26
N SER A 12 19.19 4.83 14.36
CA SER A 12 19.26 5.99 15.24
C SER A 12 18.27 7.09 14.83
N VAL A 13 18.01 7.26 13.53
CA VAL A 13 16.99 8.16 13.00
C VAL A 13 15.58 7.65 13.28
N ALA A 14 15.31 6.38 13.00
CA ALA A 14 13.98 5.78 13.14
C ALA A 14 13.55 5.60 14.60
N MET A 15 14.50 5.40 15.52
CA MET A 15 14.24 5.19 16.96
C MET A 15 14.09 6.48 17.77
N THR A 16 14.11 7.65 17.14
CA THR A 16 13.77 8.90 17.84
C THR A 16 12.33 8.84 18.36
N LEU A 17 12.07 9.42 19.53
CA LEU A 17 10.75 9.37 20.16
C LEU A 17 9.62 9.87 19.23
N PRO A 18 9.78 10.99 18.48
CA PRO A 18 8.76 11.40 17.52
C PRO A 18 8.51 10.36 16.42
N ASN A 19 9.57 9.78 15.83
CA ASN A 19 9.43 8.79 14.76
C ASN A 19 8.78 7.49 15.25
N LEU A 20 9.10 7.03 16.46
CA LEU A 20 8.41 5.89 17.07
C LEU A 20 6.92 6.19 17.31
N ALA A 21 6.58 7.39 17.75
CA ALA A 21 5.19 7.80 17.93
C ALA A 21 4.46 7.85 16.58
N TYR A 22 5.04 8.47 15.55
CA TYR A 22 4.46 8.51 14.22
C TYR A 22 4.35 7.13 13.57
N MET A 23 5.31 6.25 13.81
CA MET A 23 5.27 4.86 13.38
C MET A 23 4.09 4.12 14.01
N PHE A 24 3.90 4.24 15.33
CA PHE A 24 2.78 3.63 16.04
C PHE A 24 1.43 4.18 15.53
N ILE A 25 1.30 5.53 15.41
CA ILE A 25 0.11 6.19 14.89
C ILE A 25 -0.17 5.71 13.46
N GLY A 26 0.86 5.66 12.60
CA GLY A 26 0.76 5.20 11.23
C GLY A 26 0.24 3.77 11.14
N ILE A 27 0.78 2.85 11.94
CA ILE A 27 0.32 1.45 11.99
C ILE A 27 -1.15 1.38 12.43
N VAL A 28 -1.54 2.09 13.49
CA VAL A 28 -2.91 2.07 14.01
C VAL A 28 -3.89 2.61 12.97
N LEU A 29 -3.58 3.75 12.34
CA LEU A 29 -4.39 4.33 11.26
C LEU A 29 -4.41 3.41 10.03
N GLY A 30 -3.29 2.79 9.70
CA GLY A 30 -3.20 1.82 8.61
C GLY A 30 -4.09 0.61 8.85
N VAL A 31 -4.02 0.00 10.03
CA VAL A 31 -4.89 -1.13 10.38
C VAL A 31 -6.36 -0.73 10.30
N LEU A 32 -6.71 0.47 10.79
CA LEU A 32 -8.05 1.03 10.69
C LEU A 32 -8.53 1.09 9.24
N ILE A 33 -7.69 1.60 8.34
CA ILE A 33 -7.97 1.71 6.91
C ILE A 33 -8.10 0.32 6.26
N GLY A 34 -7.17 -0.58 6.55
CA GLY A 34 -7.18 -1.94 6.00
C GLY A 34 -8.35 -2.80 6.47
N VAL A 35 -8.89 -2.51 7.64
CA VAL A 35 -10.10 -3.14 8.17
C VAL A 35 -11.36 -2.62 7.46
N LEU A 36 -11.35 -1.39 6.90
CA LEU A 36 -12.47 -0.84 6.15
C LEU A 36 -12.42 -1.31 4.69
N PRO A 37 -13.34 -2.20 4.27
CA PRO A 37 -13.33 -2.74 2.91
C PRO A 37 -13.45 -1.64 1.86
N GLY A 38 -12.64 -1.78 0.82
CA GLY A 38 -12.60 -0.83 -0.28
C GLY A 38 -11.67 0.35 -0.06
N LEU A 39 -11.43 0.82 1.18
CA LEU A 39 -10.54 1.96 1.40
C LEU A 39 -9.10 1.66 0.98
N GLY A 40 -8.52 0.58 1.46
CA GLY A 40 -7.19 0.15 1.05
C GLY A 40 -6.03 1.08 1.35
N GLY A 41 -4.81 0.54 1.24
CA GLY A 41 -3.58 1.28 1.58
C GLY A 41 -3.34 2.53 0.72
N ALA A 42 -3.62 2.45 -0.59
CA ALA A 42 -3.45 3.59 -1.49
C ALA A 42 -4.40 4.75 -1.13
N ASN A 43 -5.67 4.42 -0.93
CA ASN A 43 -6.68 5.40 -0.53
C ASN A 43 -6.37 5.99 0.85
N GLY A 44 -5.94 5.15 1.79
CA GLY A 44 -5.57 5.57 3.13
C GLY A 44 -4.41 6.56 3.16
N ILE A 45 -3.36 6.27 2.41
CA ILE A 45 -2.22 7.19 2.29
C ILE A 45 -2.68 8.49 1.62
N ALA A 46 -3.45 8.42 0.54
CA ALA A 46 -3.95 9.60 -0.15
C ALA A 46 -4.77 10.53 0.77
N ILE A 47 -5.66 9.95 1.58
CA ILE A 47 -6.51 10.69 2.54
C ILE A 47 -5.67 11.33 3.66
N LEU A 48 -4.64 10.62 4.16
CA LEU A 48 -3.87 11.05 5.31
C LEU A 48 -2.60 11.83 4.95
N LEU A 49 -2.20 11.84 3.68
CA LEU A 49 -1.04 12.57 3.18
C LEU A 49 -1.05 14.05 3.57
N PRO A 50 -2.16 14.80 3.47
CA PRO A 50 -2.21 16.19 3.88
C PRO A 50 -1.89 16.43 5.35
N LEU A 51 -2.18 15.49 6.24
CA LEU A 51 -1.85 15.61 7.66
C LEU A 51 -0.34 15.64 7.91
N THR A 52 0.43 15.18 6.95
CA THR A 52 1.89 15.09 7.08
C THR A 52 2.64 16.32 6.60
N PHE A 53 1.97 17.32 6.01
CA PHE A 53 2.62 18.51 5.41
C PHE A 53 3.38 19.39 6.40
N THR A 54 2.96 19.39 7.66
CA THR A 54 3.62 20.15 8.72
C THR A 54 4.75 19.36 9.39
N MET A 55 4.96 18.11 8.98
CA MET A 55 5.95 17.22 9.58
C MET A 55 7.30 17.31 8.85
N ASN A 56 8.36 16.90 9.54
CA ASN A 56 9.64 16.67 8.87
C ASN A 56 9.46 15.56 7.79
N PRO A 57 10.06 15.70 6.59
CA PRO A 57 9.90 14.75 5.50
C PRO A 57 10.17 13.28 5.88
N THR A 58 11.23 13.04 6.67
CA THR A 58 11.55 11.68 7.14
C THR A 58 10.45 11.11 8.04
N SER A 59 9.96 11.89 8.99
CA SER A 59 8.87 11.49 9.90
C SER A 59 7.58 11.25 9.14
N ALA A 60 7.27 12.10 8.17
CA ALA A 60 6.09 12.01 7.33
C ALA A 60 6.07 10.69 6.53
N ILE A 61 7.16 10.38 5.86
CA ILE A 61 7.28 9.15 5.06
C ILE A 61 7.31 7.90 5.94
N ILE A 62 7.95 7.94 7.10
CA ILE A 62 7.87 6.85 8.08
C ILE A 62 6.41 6.59 8.47
N MET A 63 5.65 7.62 8.79
CA MET A 63 4.23 7.50 9.13
C MET A 63 3.41 6.93 7.97
N LEU A 64 3.56 7.49 6.76
CA LEU A 64 2.82 7.04 5.57
C LEU A 64 3.16 5.60 5.18
N SER A 65 4.42 5.20 5.27
CA SER A 65 4.84 3.83 5.04
C SER A 65 4.26 2.88 6.10
N CYS A 66 4.19 3.31 7.35
CA CYS A 66 3.55 2.56 8.43
C CYS A 66 2.03 2.44 8.22
N ILE A 67 1.36 3.44 7.64
CA ILE A 67 -0.03 3.33 7.20
C ILE A 67 -0.18 2.24 6.16
N TYR A 68 0.74 2.15 5.21
CA TYR A 68 0.74 1.08 4.20
C TYR A 68 0.82 -0.32 4.84
N TRP A 69 1.80 -0.54 5.71
CA TRP A 69 1.93 -1.85 6.37
C TRP A 69 0.77 -2.15 7.29
N GLY A 70 0.29 -1.16 8.03
CA GLY A 70 -0.92 -1.30 8.84
C GLY A 70 -2.13 -1.73 8.01
N ALA A 71 -2.33 -1.15 6.83
CA ALA A 71 -3.41 -1.52 5.92
C ALA A 71 -3.26 -2.95 5.41
N LEU A 72 -2.02 -3.37 5.08
CA LEU A 72 -1.74 -4.75 4.71
C LEU A 72 -2.17 -5.73 5.82
N PHE A 73 -1.85 -5.46 7.09
CA PHE A 73 -2.28 -6.29 8.23
C PHE A 73 -3.80 -6.25 8.45
N GLY A 74 -4.41 -5.06 8.28
CA GLY A 74 -5.85 -4.85 8.53
C GLY A 74 -6.75 -5.70 7.65
N GLY A 75 -6.39 -5.88 6.39
CA GLY A 75 -7.13 -6.67 5.41
C GLY A 75 -7.34 -8.13 5.79
N ALA A 76 -6.40 -8.74 6.50
CA ALA A 76 -6.53 -10.11 7.00
C ALA A 76 -7.64 -10.26 8.06
N ILE A 77 -7.90 -9.24 8.87
CA ILE A 77 -8.92 -9.27 9.93
C ILE A 77 -10.30 -9.47 9.33
N THR A 78 -10.67 -8.65 8.37
CA THR A 78 -11.98 -8.73 7.72
C THR A 78 -12.13 -9.95 6.84
N SER A 79 -11.08 -10.35 6.15
CA SER A 79 -11.05 -11.55 5.33
C SER A 79 -11.33 -12.80 6.14
N ILE A 80 -10.69 -12.94 7.31
CA ILE A 80 -10.81 -14.12 8.16
C ILE A 80 -12.12 -14.11 8.96
N LEU A 81 -12.50 -12.96 9.55
CA LEU A 81 -13.65 -12.91 10.47
C LEU A 81 -15.00 -12.75 9.75
N PHE A 82 -15.02 -12.09 8.61
CA PHE A 82 -16.27 -11.67 7.97
C PHE A 82 -16.43 -12.17 6.54
N ASN A 83 -15.42 -12.85 5.97
CA ASN A 83 -15.35 -13.22 4.54
C ASN A 83 -15.45 -12.02 3.59
N ILE A 84 -14.99 -10.87 4.05
CA ILE A 84 -14.99 -9.64 3.29
C ILE A 84 -13.54 -9.20 3.16
N PRO A 85 -12.95 -9.28 1.96
CA PRO A 85 -11.57 -8.84 1.79
C PRO A 85 -11.47 -7.34 1.99
N GLY A 86 -10.59 -6.90 2.91
CA GLY A 86 -10.30 -5.48 3.10
C GLY A 86 -9.60 -4.88 1.88
N GLU A 87 -8.82 -5.71 1.22
CA GLU A 87 -8.00 -5.35 0.05
C GLU A 87 -8.01 -6.47 -1.00
N PRO A 88 -7.74 -6.18 -2.29
CA PRO A 88 -7.79 -7.19 -3.35
C PRO A 88 -6.87 -8.39 -3.14
N TRP A 89 -5.73 -8.22 -2.48
CA TRP A 89 -4.82 -9.34 -2.19
C TRP A 89 -5.33 -10.24 -1.06
N SER A 90 -6.11 -9.71 -0.13
CA SER A 90 -6.63 -10.48 0.99
C SER A 90 -7.82 -11.40 0.60
N VAL A 91 -8.27 -11.35 -0.67
CA VAL A 91 -9.26 -12.30 -1.20
C VAL A 91 -8.76 -13.74 -1.08
N ALA A 92 -7.50 -14.02 -1.42
CA ALA A 92 -6.98 -15.39 -1.31
C ALA A 92 -6.96 -15.90 0.14
N THR A 93 -6.79 -15.01 1.11
CA THR A 93 -6.84 -15.33 2.53
C THR A 93 -8.24 -15.76 2.99
N THR A 94 -9.32 -15.28 2.32
CA THR A 94 -10.70 -15.70 2.65
C THR A 94 -10.93 -17.18 2.38
N PHE A 95 -10.24 -17.78 1.41
CA PHE A 95 -10.49 -19.14 0.97
C PHE A 95 -10.34 -20.18 2.09
N ASP A 96 -9.36 -20.00 2.95
CA ASP A 96 -9.12 -20.87 4.09
C ASP A 96 -9.31 -20.16 5.44
N GLY A 97 -9.04 -18.87 5.52
CA GLY A 97 -9.13 -18.10 6.75
C GLY A 97 -10.57 -18.03 7.29
N TYR A 98 -11.55 -17.78 6.43
CA TYR A 98 -12.95 -17.75 6.84
C TYR A 98 -13.49 -19.14 7.22
N PRO A 99 -13.27 -20.22 6.48
CA PRO A 99 -13.59 -21.58 6.95
C PRO A 99 -12.97 -21.92 8.32
N MET A 100 -11.71 -21.54 8.58
CA MET A 100 -11.12 -21.70 9.91
C MET A 100 -11.90 -20.93 10.99
N ALA A 101 -12.32 -19.71 10.70
CA ALA A 101 -13.12 -18.92 11.63
C ALA A 101 -14.49 -19.56 11.90
N GLN A 102 -15.14 -20.13 10.89
CA GLN A 102 -16.41 -20.86 11.04
C GLN A 102 -16.24 -22.11 11.92
N GLN A 103 -15.10 -22.78 11.84
CA GLN A 103 -14.72 -23.92 12.68
C GLN A 103 -14.32 -23.53 14.12
N GLY A 104 -14.40 -22.25 14.50
CA GLY A 104 -13.97 -21.78 15.82
C GLY A 104 -12.46 -21.55 15.96
N ARG A 105 -11.70 -21.65 14.85
CA ARG A 105 -10.24 -21.51 14.79
C ARG A 105 -9.79 -20.11 14.34
N ALA A 106 -10.65 -19.10 14.49
CA ALA A 106 -10.37 -17.72 14.05
C ALA A 106 -9.08 -17.14 14.66
N ALA A 107 -8.84 -17.36 15.94
CA ALA A 107 -7.62 -16.89 16.62
C ALA A 107 -6.35 -17.54 16.04
N GLN A 108 -6.41 -18.83 15.69
CA GLN A 108 -5.31 -19.53 15.02
C GLN A 108 -5.06 -18.95 13.62
N ALA A 109 -6.14 -18.74 12.83
CA ALA A 109 -6.04 -18.18 11.48
C ALA A 109 -5.43 -16.75 11.49
N LEU A 110 -5.90 -15.89 12.40
CA LEU A 110 -5.38 -14.52 12.55
C LEU A 110 -3.91 -14.51 12.98
N THR A 111 -3.55 -15.35 13.97
CA THR A 111 -2.16 -15.47 14.42
C THR A 111 -1.26 -15.96 13.28
N ALA A 112 -1.71 -16.94 12.52
CA ALA A 112 -0.99 -17.46 11.36
C ALA A 112 -0.84 -16.38 10.28
N ALA A 113 -1.90 -15.65 9.94
CA ALA A 113 -1.89 -14.55 8.99
C ALA A 113 -0.88 -13.47 9.39
N PHE A 114 -0.99 -12.91 10.58
CA PHE A 114 -0.12 -11.81 11.02
C PHE A 114 1.35 -12.22 11.13
N THR A 115 1.62 -13.43 11.60
CA THR A 115 3.00 -13.93 11.70
C THR A 115 3.59 -14.16 10.31
N SER A 116 2.81 -14.71 9.38
CA SER A 116 3.27 -14.92 8.00
C SER A 116 3.50 -13.61 7.26
N SER A 117 2.64 -12.63 7.48
CA SER A 117 2.79 -11.26 7.00
C SER A 117 4.09 -10.63 7.49
N PHE A 118 4.35 -10.74 8.80
CA PHE A 118 5.60 -10.30 9.41
C PHE A 118 6.82 -10.95 8.77
N VAL A 119 6.81 -12.28 8.58
CA VAL A 119 7.92 -13.02 7.98
C VAL A 119 8.14 -12.56 6.54
N GLY A 120 7.10 -12.47 5.73
CA GLY A 120 7.19 -12.01 4.33
C GLY A 120 7.77 -10.61 4.22
N ALA A 121 7.27 -9.66 5.01
CA ALA A 121 7.78 -8.30 5.04
C ALA A 121 9.23 -8.24 5.54
N LEU A 122 9.60 -8.99 6.58
CA LEU A 122 10.95 -9.01 7.13
C LEU A 122 11.99 -9.42 6.07
N PHE A 123 11.74 -10.51 5.36
CA PHE A 123 12.63 -10.95 4.29
C PHE A 123 12.70 -9.95 3.14
N ALA A 124 11.58 -9.29 2.80
CA ALA A 124 11.58 -8.24 1.78
C ALA A 124 12.41 -7.01 2.21
N VAL A 125 12.35 -6.61 3.49
CA VAL A 125 13.19 -5.51 4.01
C VAL A 125 14.67 -5.89 3.98
N ILE A 126 15.02 -7.14 4.33
CA ILE A 126 16.40 -7.64 4.21
C ILE A 126 16.86 -7.54 2.75
N LEU A 127 16.00 -7.97 1.81
CA LEU A 127 16.29 -7.84 0.38
C LEU A 127 16.53 -6.39 -0.02
N ILE A 128 15.67 -5.46 0.39
CA ILE A 128 15.82 -4.02 0.11
C ILE A 128 17.15 -3.50 0.68
N THR A 129 17.48 -3.85 1.92
CA THR A 129 18.69 -3.39 2.61
C THR A 129 19.95 -3.65 1.79
N PHE A 130 20.07 -4.82 1.17
CA PHE A 130 21.26 -5.20 0.41
C PHE A 130 21.14 -4.90 -1.08
N LEU A 131 19.96 -4.98 -1.66
CA LEU A 131 19.76 -4.83 -3.11
C LEU A 131 19.57 -3.36 -3.53
N ALA A 132 18.95 -2.52 -2.70
CA ALA A 132 18.67 -1.13 -3.06
C ALA A 132 19.95 -0.31 -3.35
N PRO A 133 21.02 -0.37 -2.52
CA PRO A 133 22.25 0.34 -2.84
C PRO A 133 22.94 -0.15 -4.13
N VAL A 134 22.81 -1.44 -4.43
CA VAL A 134 23.38 -2.02 -5.65
C VAL A 134 22.63 -1.52 -6.88
N LEU A 135 21.30 -1.56 -6.84
CA LEU A 135 20.47 -1.06 -7.92
C LEU A 135 20.62 0.46 -8.11
N ALA A 136 20.69 1.22 -7.03
CA ALA A 136 20.93 2.66 -7.10
C ALA A 136 22.27 2.98 -7.78
N ARG A 137 23.36 2.31 -7.39
CA ARG A 137 24.66 2.47 -8.03
C ARG A 137 24.64 2.09 -9.52
N PHE A 138 23.93 1.02 -9.88
CA PHE A 138 23.75 0.65 -11.29
C PHE A 138 22.98 1.71 -12.06
N ALA A 139 21.89 2.25 -11.47
CA ALA A 139 21.06 3.25 -12.08
C ALA A 139 21.74 4.63 -12.26
N LEU A 140 22.80 4.94 -11.48
CA LEU A 140 23.63 6.14 -11.69
C LEU A 140 24.34 6.15 -13.05
N ASN A 141 24.50 4.99 -13.69
CA ASN A 141 25.08 4.91 -15.04
C ASN A 141 24.05 5.16 -16.15
N PHE A 142 22.76 5.34 -15.81
CA PHE A 142 21.72 5.58 -16.79
C PHE A 142 21.80 7.00 -17.32
N GLY A 143 21.78 7.13 -18.64
CA GLY A 143 21.59 8.40 -19.33
C GLY A 143 20.10 8.65 -19.63
N PRO A 144 19.79 9.76 -20.32
CA PRO A 144 18.39 10.12 -20.66
C PRO A 144 17.66 9.04 -21.45
N ALA A 145 18.35 8.30 -22.31
CA ALA A 145 17.77 7.25 -23.14
C ALA A 145 17.33 6.04 -22.29
N GLU A 146 18.15 5.65 -21.31
CA GLU A 146 17.85 4.56 -20.39
C GLU A 146 16.69 4.95 -19.46
N TYR A 147 16.66 6.19 -18.95
CA TYR A 147 15.52 6.69 -18.17
C TYR A 147 14.23 6.70 -18.99
N PHE A 148 14.27 7.10 -20.25
CA PHE A 148 13.10 7.03 -21.13
C PHE A 148 12.63 5.56 -21.29
N ALA A 149 13.56 4.64 -21.53
CA ALA A 149 13.23 3.21 -21.65
C ALA A 149 12.62 2.65 -20.34
N VAL A 150 13.13 3.07 -19.19
CA VAL A 150 12.61 2.70 -17.87
C VAL A 150 11.18 3.24 -17.68
N GLN A 151 10.92 4.49 -18.04
CA GLN A 151 9.55 5.04 -17.98
C GLN A 151 8.59 4.33 -18.92
N LEU A 152 9.03 4.04 -20.14
CA LEU A 152 8.24 3.27 -21.10
C LEU A 152 7.93 1.86 -20.57
N LEU A 153 8.92 1.20 -19.96
CA LEU A 153 8.73 -0.10 -19.29
C LEU A 153 7.69 -0.01 -18.17
N THR A 154 7.72 1.07 -17.40
CA THR A 154 6.74 1.33 -16.32
C THR A 154 5.32 1.38 -16.90
N PHE A 155 5.09 2.18 -17.94
CA PHE A 155 3.79 2.25 -18.59
C PHE A 155 3.35 0.91 -19.17
N CYS A 156 4.23 0.19 -19.87
CA CYS A 156 3.94 -1.14 -20.40
C CYS A 156 3.61 -2.13 -19.27
N SER A 157 4.29 -2.03 -18.14
CA SER A 157 4.05 -2.89 -16.97
C SER A 157 2.65 -2.66 -16.39
N PHE A 158 2.20 -1.42 -16.28
CA PHE A 158 0.82 -1.13 -15.84
C PHE A 158 -0.23 -1.68 -16.79
N VAL A 159 0.03 -1.65 -18.10
CA VAL A 159 -0.83 -2.30 -19.09
C VAL A 159 -0.86 -3.82 -18.89
N GLY A 160 0.30 -4.43 -18.68
CA GLY A 160 0.42 -5.89 -18.50
C GLY A 160 -0.17 -6.42 -17.16
N MET A 161 -0.16 -5.59 -16.13
CA MET A 161 -0.67 -5.94 -14.79
C MET A 161 -2.18 -5.77 -14.65
N SER A 162 -2.78 -4.94 -15.47
CA SER A 162 -4.21 -4.66 -15.38
C SER A 162 -5.02 -5.89 -15.79
N LYS A 163 -6.06 -6.22 -14.99
CA LYS A 163 -7.07 -7.22 -15.38
C LYS A 163 -8.07 -6.68 -16.38
N GLU A 164 -8.06 -5.37 -16.60
CA GLU A 164 -8.98 -4.68 -17.49
C GLU A 164 -8.46 -4.70 -18.95
N PRO A 165 -9.34 -4.54 -19.94
CA PRO A 165 -8.93 -4.48 -21.34
C PRO A 165 -7.87 -3.41 -21.59
N VAL A 166 -6.85 -3.72 -22.37
CA VAL A 166 -5.71 -2.83 -22.70
C VAL A 166 -6.19 -1.44 -23.16
N ALA A 167 -7.25 -1.38 -23.95
CA ALA A 167 -7.83 -0.11 -24.41
C ALA A 167 -8.26 0.80 -23.25
N LYS A 168 -8.81 0.25 -22.17
CA LYS A 168 -9.21 1.03 -20.99
C LYS A 168 -8.00 1.54 -20.21
N VAL A 169 -6.95 0.72 -20.11
CA VAL A 169 -5.69 1.10 -19.45
C VAL A 169 -5.04 2.25 -20.21
N VAL A 170 -4.91 2.10 -21.54
CA VAL A 170 -4.33 3.13 -22.39
C VAL A 170 -5.18 4.42 -22.36
N ALA A 171 -6.51 4.30 -22.41
CA ALA A 171 -7.39 5.46 -22.30
C ALA A 171 -7.22 6.21 -20.96
N ALA A 172 -7.09 5.47 -19.85
CA ALA A 172 -6.82 6.08 -18.53
C ALA A 172 -5.46 6.80 -18.51
N MET A 173 -4.40 6.18 -19.07
CA MET A 173 -3.07 6.80 -19.19
C MET A 173 -3.11 8.07 -20.06
N MET A 174 -3.78 8.01 -21.20
CA MET A 174 -3.90 9.18 -22.09
C MET A 174 -4.67 10.33 -21.43
N LEU A 175 -5.70 10.02 -20.64
CA LEU A 175 -6.39 11.03 -19.85
C LEU A 175 -5.45 11.64 -18.81
N GLY A 176 -4.64 10.84 -18.13
CA GLY A 176 -3.61 11.32 -17.20
C GLY A 176 -2.63 12.27 -17.86
N PHE A 177 -2.08 11.91 -19.02
CA PHE A 177 -1.19 12.79 -19.80
C PHE A 177 -1.89 14.09 -20.22
N ALA A 178 -3.16 14.01 -20.63
CA ALA A 178 -3.92 15.20 -20.99
C ALA A 178 -4.12 16.16 -19.80
N LEU A 179 -4.38 15.62 -18.62
CA LEU A 179 -4.49 16.39 -17.38
C LEU A 179 -3.14 17.00 -16.96
N ALA A 180 -2.06 16.22 -17.05
CA ALA A 180 -0.71 16.67 -16.73
C ALA A 180 -0.20 17.76 -17.71
N ALA A 181 -0.73 17.79 -18.93
CA ALA A 181 -0.37 18.81 -19.92
C ALA A 181 -1.02 20.19 -19.67
N VAL A 182 -1.98 20.29 -18.73
CA VAL A 182 -2.63 21.58 -18.38
C VAL A 182 -1.69 22.42 -17.53
N GLY A 183 -1.55 23.70 -17.85
CA GLY A 183 -0.77 24.65 -17.05
C GLY A 183 0.37 25.32 -17.81
N LEU A 184 1.35 25.82 -17.07
CA LEU A 184 2.55 26.44 -17.60
C LEU A 184 3.60 25.36 -17.94
N ASP A 185 4.04 25.30 -19.18
CA ASP A 185 5.15 24.43 -19.55
C ASP A 185 6.46 24.95 -18.92
N SER A 186 7.07 24.12 -18.08
CA SER A 186 8.29 24.46 -17.35
C SER A 186 9.53 24.65 -18.26
N VAL A 187 9.51 24.10 -19.49
CA VAL A 187 10.63 24.18 -20.43
C VAL A 187 10.51 25.41 -21.34
N THR A 188 9.32 25.63 -21.91
CA THR A 188 9.11 26.68 -22.92
C THR A 188 8.45 27.94 -22.37
N GLY A 189 7.88 27.87 -21.14
CA GLY A 189 7.11 28.96 -20.54
C GLY A 189 5.75 29.23 -21.24
N GLN A 190 5.31 28.33 -22.13
CA GLN A 190 4.04 28.49 -22.82
C GLN A 190 2.87 27.98 -21.99
N LEU A 191 1.73 28.65 -22.10
CA LEU A 191 0.49 28.25 -21.48
C LEU A 191 -0.18 27.15 -22.30
N ARG A 192 -0.49 26.03 -21.67
CA ARG A 192 -1.16 24.89 -22.29
C ARG A 192 -2.55 24.70 -21.66
N MET A 193 -3.59 24.71 -22.46
CA MET A 193 -4.98 24.40 -22.07
C MET A 193 -5.49 25.16 -20.82
N THR A 194 -4.99 26.37 -20.59
CA THR A 194 -5.42 27.21 -19.46
C THR A 194 -6.68 28.01 -19.73
N TYR A 195 -7.05 28.18 -21.00
CA TYR A 195 -8.25 28.89 -21.46
C TYR A 195 -8.45 30.28 -20.83
N GLY A 196 -7.37 30.92 -20.40
CA GLY A 196 -7.41 32.23 -19.74
C GLY A 196 -7.77 32.20 -18.25
N PHE A 197 -7.91 31.04 -17.65
CA PHE A 197 -8.15 30.92 -16.20
C PHE A 197 -6.83 30.95 -15.42
N PRO A 198 -6.57 31.98 -14.58
CA PRO A 198 -5.32 32.07 -13.82
C PRO A 198 -5.09 30.90 -12.86
N VAL A 199 -6.16 30.29 -12.40
CA VAL A 199 -6.14 29.15 -11.48
C VAL A 199 -5.52 27.89 -12.14
N LEU A 200 -5.64 27.78 -13.48
CA LEU A 200 -5.07 26.66 -14.24
C LEU A 200 -3.60 26.86 -14.64
N LEU A 201 -2.97 27.98 -14.26
CA LEU A 201 -1.55 28.21 -14.54
C LEU A 201 -0.65 27.18 -13.84
N LYS A 202 -1.05 26.71 -12.67
CA LYS A 202 -0.35 25.66 -11.90
C LYS A 202 -0.66 24.24 -12.39
N GLY A 203 -1.61 24.09 -13.32
CA GLY A 203 -2.12 22.78 -13.70
C GLY A 203 -3.01 22.15 -12.60
N PHE A 204 -3.24 20.84 -12.71
CA PHE A 204 -3.90 20.05 -11.67
C PHE A 204 -2.85 19.47 -10.74
N ASP A 205 -3.01 19.74 -9.45
CA ASP A 205 -2.11 19.16 -8.46
C ASP A 205 -2.34 17.64 -8.34
N PHE A 206 -1.23 16.91 -8.33
CA PHE A 206 -1.23 15.44 -8.20
C PHE A 206 -1.99 14.96 -6.96
N LEU A 207 -1.80 15.64 -5.81
CA LEU A 207 -2.47 15.29 -4.56
C LEU A 207 -3.97 15.41 -4.63
N ILE A 208 -4.45 16.53 -5.20
CA ILE A 208 -5.87 16.81 -5.35
C ILE A 208 -6.52 15.73 -6.21
N ALA A 209 -5.85 15.33 -7.31
CA ALA A 209 -6.31 14.22 -8.15
C ALA A 209 -6.33 12.90 -7.37
N VAL A 210 -5.28 12.57 -6.61
CA VAL A 210 -5.17 11.33 -5.83
C VAL A 210 -6.23 11.27 -4.72
N ILE A 211 -6.38 12.34 -3.90
CA ILE A 211 -7.39 12.39 -2.85
C ILE A 211 -8.79 12.23 -3.45
N GLY A 212 -9.07 12.92 -4.56
CA GLY A 212 -10.35 12.81 -5.24
C GLY A 212 -10.60 11.39 -5.77
N LEU A 213 -9.74 10.91 -6.67
CA LEU A 213 -9.92 9.64 -7.37
C LEU A 213 -9.99 8.44 -6.39
N PHE A 214 -9.03 8.37 -5.47
CA PHE A 214 -8.93 7.23 -4.55
C PHE A 214 -9.76 7.45 -3.28
N GLY A 215 -9.70 8.63 -2.65
CA GLY A 215 -10.42 8.91 -1.41
C GLY A 215 -11.92 9.07 -1.64
N ILE A 216 -12.32 10.16 -2.30
CA ILE A 216 -13.76 10.47 -2.50
C ILE A 216 -14.43 9.45 -3.41
N GLY A 217 -13.76 9.00 -4.49
CA GLY A 217 -14.30 8.00 -5.42
C GLY A 217 -14.63 6.68 -4.73
N GLU A 218 -13.81 6.24 -3.76
CA GLU A 218 -14.06 5.04 -2.96
C GLU A 218 -15.22 5.23 -2.01
N ILE A 219 -15.28 6.38 -1.32
CA ILE A 219 -16.38 6.69 -0.40
C ILE A 219 -17.72 6.63 -1.11
N LEU A 220 -17.82 7.25 -2.29
CA LEU A 220 -19.05 7.25 -3.09
C LEU A 220 -19.48 5.84 -3.47
N LEU A 221 -18.54 4.98 -3.90
CA LEU A 221 -18.82 3.59 -4.25
C LEU A 221 -19.28 2.78 -3.03
N THR A 222 -18.53 2.88 -1.93
CA THR A 222 -18.84 2.15 -0.69
C THR A 222 -20.18 2.57 -0.07
N MET A 223 -20.55 3.85 -0.18
CA MET A 223 -21.87 4.34 0.26
C MET A 223 -23.01 3.76 -0.58
N GLU A 224 -22.80 3.57 -1.88
CA GLU A 224 -23.79 2.95 -2.76
C GLU A 224 -23.99 1.47 -2.46
N GLU A 225 -22.90 0.73 -2.21
CA GLU A 225 -22.92 -0.71 -1.95
C GLU A 225 -23.55 -1.08 -0.60
N GLY A 226 -23.57 -0.17 0.35
CA GLY A 226 -24.24 -0.33 1.64
C GLY A 226 -23.67 -1.47 2.50
N LEU A 227 -22.45 -1.35 2.99
CA LEU A 227 -21.77 -2.38 3.77
C LEU A 227 -22.42 -2.59 5.14
N ALA A 228 -22.92 -3.80 5.39
CA ALA A 228 -23.39 -4.25 6.71
C ALA A 228 -22.56 -5.47 7.17
N PHE A 229 -21.87 -5.31 8.30
CA PHE A 229 -21.02 -6.35 8.84
C PHE A 229 -21.76 -7.26 9.81
N LYS A 230 -21.87 -8.56 9.49
CA LYS A 230 -22.37 -9.60 10.38
C LYS A 230 -21.28 -10.66 10.57
N GLY A 231 -20.47 -10.56 11.61
CA GLY A 231 -19.40 -11.50 11.86
C GLY A 231 -19.19 -11.79 13.35
N LYS A 232 -18.39 -12.84 13.61
CA LYS A 232 -18.02 -13.26 14.98
C LYS A 232 -16.76 -12.51 15.41
N THR A 233 -16.71 -12.09 16.67
CA THR A 233 -15.48 -11.56 17.28
C THR A 233 -14.56 -12.68 17.68
N ALA A 234 -13.25 -12.50 17.51
CA ALA A 234 -12.23 -13.41 18.00
C ALA A 234 -11.38 -12.73 19.07
N LYS A 235 -11.09 -13.44 20.17
CA LYS A 235 -10.09 -13.00 21.15
C LYS A 235 -8.83 -13.84 20.95
N LEU A 236 -7.70 -13.18 20.73
CA LEU A 236 -6.40 -13.83 20.70
C LEU A 236 -5.89 -13.98 22.14
N SER A 237 -5.80 -15.20 22.62
CA SER A 237 -5.15 -15.47 23.91
C SER A 237 -3.66 -15.76 23.69
N PRO A 238 -2.77 -15.39 24.63
CA PRO A 238 -1.34 -15.68 24.50
C PRO A 238 -1.03 -17.18 24.30
N ASN A 239 -1.86 -18.05 24.89
CA ASN A 239 -1.71 -19.48 24.72
C ASN A 239 -1.97 -19.96 23.29
N ILE A 240 -3.03 -19.46 22.64
CA ILE A 240 -3.33 -19.79 21.23
C ILE A 240 -2.23 -19.24 20.31
N VAL A 241 -1.76 -18.02 20.55
CA VAL A 241 -0.64 -17.43 19.81
C VAL A 241 0.59 -18.32 19.91
N TRP A 242 0.96 -18.72 21.14
CA TRP A 242 2.12 -19.56 21.37
C TRP A 242 1.99 -20.96 20.75
N GLN A 243 0.82 -21.59 20.88
CA GLN A 243 0.55 -22.88 20.24
C GLN A 243 0.65 -22.78 18.71
N THR A 244 0.09 -21.73 18.12
CA THR A 244 0.18 -21.50 16.68
C THR A 244 1.63 -21.33 16.28
N TRP A 245 2.41 -20.49 16.95
CA TRP A 245 3.83 -20.27 16.64
C TRP A 245 4.67 -21.55 16.68
N ARG A 246 4.35 -22.49 17.56
CA ARG A 246 5.03 -23.79 17.61
C ARG A 246 4.76 -24.64 16.36
N THR A 247 3.64 -24.45 15.69
CA THR A 247 3.28 -25.21 14.48
C THR A 247 3.78 -24.55 13.18
N LEU A 248 4.07 -23.23 13.19
CA LEU A 248 4.48 -22.52 11.98
C LEU A 248 5.79 -23.01 11.34
N PRO A 249 6.85 -23.40 12.10
CA PRO A 249 8.11 -23.84 11.51
C PRO A 249 7.98 -25.04 10.56
N GLN A 250 6.96 -25.87 10.67
CA GLN A 250 6.74 -26.98 9.73
C GLN A 250 6.45 -26.50 8.30
N TYR A 251 5.98 -25.24 8.14
CA TYR A 251 5.67 -24.63 6.83
C TYR A 251 6.82 -23.78 6.27
N TRP A 252 8.06 -24.01 6.72
CA TRP A 252 9.21 -23.20 6.32
C TRP A 252 9.41 -23.09 4.79
N LEU A 253 9.13 -24.19 4.05
CA LEU A 253 9.19 -24.19 2.59
C LEU A 253 8.11 -23.28 1.98
N THR A 254 6.93 -23.23 2.56
CA THR A 254 5.85 -22.33 2.13
C THR A 254 6.23 -20.89 2.38
N PHE A 255 6.80 -20.56 3.55
CA PHE A 255 7.35 -19.24 3.81
C PHE A 255 8.40 -18.83 2.77
N LEU A 256 9.36 -19.70 2.49
CA LEU A 256 10.44 -19.42 1.53
C LEU A 256 9.90 -19.16 0.12
N ARG A 257 9.03 -20.05 -0.39
CA ARG A 257 8.42 -19.93 -1.73
C ARG A 257 7.55 -18.69 -1.84
N SER A 258 6.70 -18.46 -0.84
CA SER A 258 5.77 -17.33 -0.82
C SER A 258 6.52 -16.01 -0.74
N THR A 259 7.58 -15.93 0.04
CA THR A 259 8.47 -14.76 0.09
C THR A 259 9.15 -14.52 -1.26
N ALA A 260 9.69 -15.57 -1.88
CA ALA A 260 10.33 -15.43 -3.20
C ALA A 260 9.33 -14.94 -4.27
N ILE A 261 8.12 -15.52 -4.31
CA ILE A 261 7.05 -15.07 -5.19
C ILE A 261 6.68 -13.61 -4.91
N GLY A 262 6.49 -13.26 -3.63
CA GLY A 262 6.15 -11.91 -3.22
C GLY A 262 7.22 -10.89 -3.59
N CYS A 263 8.48 -11.15 -3.26
CA CYS A 263 9.59 -10.26 -3.60
C CYS A 263 9.74 -10.08 -5.12
N TRP A 264 9.61 -11.15 -5.89
CA TRP A 264 9.64 -11.08 -7.36
C TRP A 264 8.52 -10.19 -7.89
N MET A 265 7.28 -10.42 -7.44
CA MET A 265 6.10 -9.66 -7.90
C MET A 265 6.10 -8.21 -7.43
N GLY A 266 6.75 -7.91 -6.32
CA GLY A 266 6.89 -6.53 -5.83
C GLY A 266 7.97 -5.74 -6.55
N ILE A 267 9.09 -6.37 -6.89
CA ILE A 267 10.17 -5.75 -7.67
C ILE A 267 9.72 -5.54 -9.12
N THR A 268 9.11 -6.56 -9.71
CA THR A 268 8.41 -6.40 -10.97
C THR A 268 7.06 -5.75 -10.67
N PRO A 269 6.59 -4.76 -11.46
CA PRO A 269 5.33 -4.05 -11.13
C PRO A 269 4.10 -4.98 -11.18
N GLY A 270 4.05 -6.01 -10.34
CA GLY A 270 2.99 -7.01 -10.22
C GLY A 270 2.07 -6.75 -9.02
N GLY A 271 2.66 -6.23 -7.94
CA GLY A 271 1.95 -5.92 -6.72
C GLY A 271 1.52 -7.13 -5.87
N ALA A 272 0.86 -6.84 -4.76
CA ALA A 272 0.49 -7.83 -3.75
C ALA A 272 -0.62 -8.79 -4.20
N THR A 273 -1.56 -8.34 -5.04
CA THR A 273 -2.71 -9.15 -5.44
C THR A 273 -2.32 -10.41 -6.23
N PRO A 274 -1.60 -10.32 -7.38
CA PRO A 274 -1.19 -11.52 -8.10
C PRO A 274 -0.21 -12.38 -7.27
N ALA A 275 0.64 -11.76 -6.44
CA ALA A 275 1.53 -12.49 -5.54
C ALA A 275 0.77 -13.40 -4.57
N SER A 276 -0.29 -12.88 -3.95
CA SER A 276 -1.16 -13.61 -3.03
C SER A 276 -1.81 -14.82 -3.70
N PHE A 277 -2.47 -14.62 -4.85
CA PHE A 277 -3.14 -15.71 -5.57
C PHE A 277 -2.15 -16.75 -6.11
N MET A 278 -1.04 -16.30 -6.66
CA MET A 278 -0.01 -17.21 -7.18
C MET A 278 0.58 -18.07 -6.06
N SER A 279 0.86 -17.46 -4.92
CA SER A 279 1.40 -18.16 -3.76
C SER A 279 0.42 -19.19 -3.21
N TYR A 280 -0.86 -18.82 -3.07
CA TYR A 280 -1.92 -19.77 -2.70
C TYR A 280 -1.98 -20.97 -3.65
N GLY A 281 -1.97 -20.71 -4.97
CA GLY A 281 -2.02 -21.74 -6.00
C GLY A 281 -0.80 -22.67 -5.97
N VAL A 282 0.39 -22.12 -5.73
CA VAL A 282 1.65 -22.90 -5.58
C VAL A 282 1.61 -23.73 -4.31
N ALA A 283 1.21 -23.16 -3.18
CA ALA A 283 1.09 -23.88 -1.91
C ALA A 283 0.13 -25.06 -2.05
N ARG A 284 -1.06 -24.86 -2.62
CA ARG A 284 -2.03 -25.92 -2.89
C ARG A 284 -1.47 -27.04 -3.76
N ARG A 285 -0.77 -26.70 -4.86
CA ARG A 285 -0.20 -27.71 -5.78
C ARG A 285 0.92 -28.54 -5.16
N MET A 286 1.66 -27.95 -4.22
CA MET A 286 2.84 -28.56 -3.60
C MET A 286 2.54 -29.17 -2.22
N SER A 287 1.30 -29.04 -1.75
CA SER A 287 0.84 -29.64 -0.50
C SER A 287 0.68 -31.16 -0.65
N SER A 288 0.94 -31.88 0.41
CA SER A 288 0.63 -33.31 0.52
C SER A 288 -0.88 -33.59 0.50
N ASP A 289 -1.71 -32.61 0.85
CA ASP A 289 -3.18 -32.70 0.84
C ASP A 289 -3.80 -31.48 0.16
N PRO A 290 -3.80 -31.41 -1.20
CA PRO A 290 -4.38 -30.30 -1.96
C PRO A 290 -5.89 -30.14 -1.78
N GLU A 291 -6.59 -31.20 -1.40
CA GLU A 291 -8.05 -31.21 -1.23
C GLU A 291 -8.51 -30.57 0.10
N SER A 292 -7.61 -30.35 1.04
CA SER A 292 -7.88 -29.63 2.30
C SER A 292 -7.93 -28.12 2.10
N PHE A 293 -7.36 -27.58 1.00
CA PHE A 293 -7.41 -26.17 0.67
C PHE A 293 -8.84 -25.74 0.32
N GLY A 294 -9.23 -24.57 0.81
CA GLY A 294 -10.60 -24.07 0.76
C GLY A 294 -11.50 -24.60 1.89
N LYS A 295 -10.98 -25.45 2.77
CA LYS A 295 -11.71 -26.07 3.88
C LYS A 295 -11.16 -25.67 5.27
N GLY A 296 -10.28 -24.69 5.34
CA GLY A 296 -9.68 -24.21 6.59
C GLY A 296 -8.27 -24.76 6.84
N GLN A 297 -7.46 -24.83 5.79
CA GLN A 297 -6.05 -25.19 5.85
C GLN A 297 -5.19 -23.99 6.26
N VAL A 298 -4.35 -24.17 7.30
CA VAL A 298 -3.47 -23.11 7.82
C VAL A 298 -2.51 -22.62 6.71
N GLU A 299 -1.96 -23.52 5.91
CA GLU A 299 -1.06 -23.20 4.81
C GLU A 299 -1.73 -22.30 3.76
N GLY A 300 -3.04 -22.48 3.54
CA GLY A 300 -3.83 -21.64 2.64
C GLY A 300 -4.05 -20.20 3.14
N VAL A 301 -3.77 -19.93 4.44
CA VAL A 301 -3.70 -18.59 5.01
C VAL A 301 -2.25 -18.05 4.96
N LEU A 302 -1.27 -18.90 5.29
CA LEU A 302 0.15 -18.51 5.35
C LEU A 302 0.68 -18.03 4.00
N ALA A 303 0.42 -18.80 2.96
CA ALA A 303 1.00 -18.56 1.64
C ALA A 303 0.61 -17.19 1.07
N PRO A 304 -0.68 -16.83 0.94
CA PRO A 304 -1.10 -15.55 0.38
C PRO A 304 -0.64 -14.37 1.23
N GLU A 305 -0.70 -14.45 2.55
CA GLU A 305 -0.31 -13.37 3.45
C GLU A 305 1.20 -13.09 3.41
N THR A 306 2.03 -14.15 3.42
CA THR A 306 3.49 -14.00 3.26
C THR A 306 3.82 -13.31 1.94
N ALA A 307 3.22 -13.77 0.83
CA ALA A 307 3.53 -13.22 -0.48
C ALA A 307 3.02 -11.80 -0.66
N ALA A 308 1.81 -11.48 -0.15
CA ALA A 308 1.25 -10.14 -0.25
C ALA A 308 2.11 -9.10 0.48
N HIS A 309 2.56 -9.42 1.71
CA HIS A 309 3.40 -8.51 2.49
C HIS A 309 4.81 -8.40 1.93
N ALA A 310 5.38 -9.51 1.45
CA ALA A 310 6.67 -9.47 0.76
C ALA A 310 6.60 -8.61 -0.51
N ALA A 311 5.52 -8.73 -1.30
CA ALA A 311 5.33 -7.93 -2.50
C ALA A 311 5.07 -6.45 -2.18
N GLY A 312 4.21 -6.17 -1.21
CA GLY A 312 3.93 -4.79 -0.79
C GLY A 312 5.20 -4.07 -0.30
N THR A 313 6.02 -4.75 0.49
CA THR A 313 7.26 -4.18 1.01
C THR A 313 8.31 -4.04 -0.11
N SER A 314 8.55 -5.08 -0.92
CA SER A 314 9.56 -5.04 -1.99
C SER A 314 9.20 -4.10 -3.14
N ALA A 315 7.93 -3.71 -3.29
CA ALA A 315 7.50 -2.69 -4.26
C ALA A 315 8.12 -1.30 -4.01
N LEU A 316 8.63 -1.05 -2.81
CA LEU A 316 9.37 0.18 -2.50
C LEU A 316 10.79 0.17 -3.07
N LEU A 317 11.35 -1.00 -3.40
CA LEU A 317 12.70 -1.11 -3.94
C LEU A 317 12.84 -0.37 -5.29
N PRO A 318 12.08 -0.71 -6.36
CA PRO A 318 12.15 0.03 -7.62
C PRO A 318 11.67 1.47 -7.48
N MET A 319 10.73 1.75 -6.58
CA MET A 319 10.27 3.11 -6.31
C MET A 319 11.42 3.99 -5.80
N LEU A 320 12.17 3.55 -4.81
CA LEU A 320 13.25 4.32 -4.22
C LEU A 320 14.47 4.43 -5.15
N THR A 321 14.79 3.35 -5.90
CA THR A 321 16.03 3.29 -6.70
C THR A 321 15.90 3.82 -8.11
N LEU A 322 14.72 3.68 -8.73
CA LEU A 322 14.45 4.02 -10.14
C LEU A 322 13.31 5.02 -10.31
N GLY A 323 12.57 5.33 -9.23
CA GLY A 323 11.35 6.14 -9.33
C GLY A 323 10.16 5.39 -9.96
N ILE A 324 10.20 4.06 -9.98
CA ILE A 324 9.17 3.21 -10.59
C ILE A 324 8.31 2.59 -9.46
N PRO A 325 7.05 2.99 -9.29
CA PRO A 325 6.21 2.39 -8.27
C PRO A 325 5.81 0.97 -8.65
N GLY A 326 6.08 -0.01 -7.79
CA GLY A 326 5.71 -1.41 -7.97
C GLY A 326 4.25 -1.74 -7.62
N SER A 327 3.49 -0.76 -7.12
CA SER A 327 2.08 -0.93 -6.75
C SER A 327 1.36 0.43 -6.74
N PRO A 328 0.00 0.46 -6.79
CA PRO A 328 -0.77 1.69 -6.66
C PRO A 328 -0.45 2.46 -5.36
N THR A 329 -0.24 1.75 -4.27
CA THR A 329 0.12 2.35 -2.98
C THR A 329 1.51 2.99 -3.02
N ALA A 330 2.47 2.32 -3.65
CA ALA A 330 3.81 2.89 -3.87
C ALA A 330 3.75 4.13 -4.78
N ALA A 331 2.82 4.19 -5.75
CA ALA A 331 2.63 5.36 -6.59
C ALA A 331 2.15 6.59 -5.79
N VAL A 332 1.22 6.39 -4.86
CA VAL A 332 0.78 7.48 -3.98
C VAL A 332 1.90 7.93 -3.04
N LEU A 333 2.68 6.99 -2.49
CA LEU A 333 3.87 7.31 -1.67
C LEU A 333 4.92 8.07 -2.49
N LEU A 334 5.15 7.69 -3.73
CA LEU A 334 6.06 8.38 -4.64
C LEU A 334 5.64 9.85 -4.82
N GLY A 335 4.35 10.10 -5.04
CA GLY A 335 3.82 11.46 -5.09
C GLY A 335 4.05 12.21 -3.77
N GLY A 336 3.89 11.55 -2.64
CA GLY A 336 4.24 12.11 -1.33
C GLY A 336 5.71 12.54 -1.25
N LEU A 337 6.65 11.73 -1.70
CA LEU A 337 8.07 12.09 -1.75
C LEU A 337 8.32 13.35 -2.57
N MET A 338 7.71 13.44 -3.75
CA MET A 338 7.89 14.58 -4.67
C MET A 338 7.41 15.91 -4.05
N ILE A 339 6.38 15.90 -3.20
CA ILE A 339 5.89 17.09 -2.51
C ILE A 339 6.92 17.69 -1.57
N TRP A 340 7.72 16.86 -0.91
CA TRP A 340 8.83 17.32 -0.08
C TRP A 340 10.11 17.58 -0.86
N GLY A 341 10.05 17.61 -2.21
CA GLY A 341 11.21 17.83 -3.08
C GLY A 341 12.18 16.63 -3.12
N LEU A 342 11.77 15.49 -2.56
CA LEU A 342 12.55 14.26 -2.60
C LEU A 342 12.25 13.53 -3.91
N GLN A 343 13.15 13.59 -4.84
CA GLN A 343 13.01 12.89 -6.12
C GLN A 343 13.44 11.43 -5.98
N PRO A 344 12.52 10.45 -6.09
CA PRO A 344 12.87 9.04 -6.09
C PRO A 344 13.79 8.71 -7.25
N GLY A 345 14.81 7.92 -6.96
CA GLY A 345 15.83 7.58 -7.93
C GLY A 345 17.20 7.39 -7.27
N PRO A 346 18.25 7.10 -8.06
CA PRO A 346 19.57 6.77 -7.51
C PRO A 346 20.21 7.92 -6.75
N MET A 347 19.92 9.18 -7.12
CA MET A 347 20.42 10.37 -6.43
C MET A 347 19.90 10.47 -5.00
N LEU A 348 18.72 9.94 -4.69
CA LEU A 348 18.17 9.93 -3.35
C LEU A 348 19.10 9.19 -2.35
N PHE A 349 19.79 8.14 -2.81
CA PHE A 349 20.76 7.39 -2.01
C PHE A 349 22.07 8.14 -1.76
N VAL A 350 22.36 9.16 -2.56
CA VAL A 350 23.57 9.96 -2.45
C VAL A 350 23.32 11.24 -1.64
N GLU A 351 22.26 11.97 -1.97
CA GLU A 351 21.95 13.29 -1.41
C GLU A 351 21.19 13.22 -0.11
N HIS A 352 20.34 12.19 0.08
CA HIS A 352 19.46 12.05 1.25
C HIS A 352 19.65 10.70 1.97
N LYS A 353 20.89 10.34 2.29
CA LYS A 353 21.23 9.07 2.93
C LYS A 353 20.47 8.82 4.23
N ASP A 354 20.37 9.83 5.10
CA ASP A 354 19.69 9.72 6.39
C ASP A 354 18.19 9.40 6.21
N PHE A 355 17.57 10.00 5.21
CA PHE A 355 16.20 9.73 4.83
C PHE A 355 16.01 8.27 4.39
N VAL A 356 16.81 7.81 3.42
CA VAL A 356 16.68 6.45 2.85
C VAL A 356 16.92 5.38 3.92
N TRP A 357 18.00 5.52 4.68
CA TRP A 357 18.33 4.53 5.69
C TRP A 357 17.41 4.61 6.91
N GLY A 358 16.92 5.80 7.25
CA GLY A 358 15.86 5.99 8.25
C GLY A 358 14.56 5.30 7.84
N LEU A 359 14.17 5.40 6.56
CA LEU A 359 13.02 4.70 6.01
C LEU A 359 13.23 3.18 6.04
N ILE A 360 14.38 2.67 5.56
CA ILE A 360 14.68 1.22 5.59
C ILE A 360 14.66 0.70 7.03
N ALA A 361 15.27 1.40 7.97
CA ALA A 361 15.24 1.02 9.39
C ALA A 361 13.82 1.03 9.96
N SER A 362 13.00 2.03 9.57
CA SER A 362 11.59 2.09 9.98
C SER A 362 10.76 0.92 9.46
N MET A 363 11.14 0.30 8.34
CA MET A 363 10.48 -0.91 7.84
C MET A 363 10.65 -2.09 8.79
N TYR A 364 11.85 -2.28 9.36
CA TYR A 364 12.07 -3.32 10.37
C TYR A 364 11.25 -3.06 11.63
N LEU A 365 11.34 -1.85 12.16
CA LEU A 365 10.64 -1.47 13.40
C LEU A 365 9.12 -1.45 13.20
N GLY A 366 8.64 -0.86 12.12
CA GLY A 366 7.22 -0.79 11.77
C GLY A 366 6.59 -2.17 11.59
N ASN A 367 7.34 -3.13 11.03
CA ASN A 367 6.87 -4.51 10.91
C ASN A 367 6.72 -5.18 12.28
N ILE A 368 7.66 -4.95 13.22
CA ILE A 368 7.57 -5.45 14.59
C ILE A 368 6.39 -4.79 15.32
N VAL A 369 6.29 -3.46 15.25
CA VAL A 369 5.20 -2.71 15.88
C VAL A 369 3.85 -3.14 15.29
N GLY A 370 3.78 -3.33 13.97
CA GLY A 370 2.58 -3.82 13.28
C GLY A 370 2.11 -5.17 13.80
N LEU A 371 3.02 -6.13 13.89
CA LEU A 371 2.70 -7.46 14.46
C LEU A 371 2.17 -7.36 15.89
N LEU A 372 2.84 -6.57 16.74
CA LEU A 372 2.42 -6.40 18.14
C LEU A 372 1.05 -5.72 18.24
N VAL A 373 0.81 -4.68 17.46
CA VAL A 373 -0.48 -3.97 17.42
C VAL A 373 -1.59 -4.92 16.99
N VAL A 374 -1.44 -5.64 15.88
CA VAL A 374 -2.53 -6.49 15.38
C VAL A 374 -2.79 -7.69 16.29
N LEU A 375 -1.76 -8.31 16.89
CA LEU A 375 -1.95 -9.41 17.81
C LEU A 375 -2.70 -9.00 19.11
N THR A 376 -2.55 -7.75 19.54
CA THR A 376 -3.14 -7.26 20.80
C THR A 376 -4.48 -6.56 20.60
N THR A 377 -4.75 -6.02 19.42
CA THR A 377 -5.88 -5.10 19.20
C THR A 377 -7.03 -5.65 18.35
N VAL A 378 -6.96 -6.91 17.87
CA VAL A 378 -8.03 -7.54 17.05
C VAL A 378 -9.45 -7.30 17.58
N PRO A 379 -9.74 -7.46 18.89
CA PRO A 379 -11.10 -7.28 19.38
C PRO A 379 -11.64 -5.87 19.15
N TYR A 380 -10.79 -4.86 19.22
CA TYR A 380 -11.17 -3.45 18.98
C TYR A 380 -11.53 -3.21 17.51
N TRP A 381 -10.76 -3.78 16.59
CA TRP A 381 -11.01 -3.65 15.15
C TRP A 381 -12.32 -4.36 14.76
N ALA A 382 -12.55 -5.55 15.28
CA ALA A 382 -13.81 -6.26 15.08
C ALA A 382 -15.02 -5.50 15.66
N ALA A 383 -14.84 -4.75 16.76
CA ALA A 383 -15.88 -3.89 17.31
C ALA A 383 -16.09 -2.63 16.47
N PHE A 384 -15.01 -2.03 15.96
CA PHE A 384 -15.04 -0.84 15.10
C PHE A 384 -15.87 -1.08 13.81
N LEU A 385 -15.79 -2.26 13.22
CA LEU A 385 -16.58 -2.64 12.04
C LEU A 385 -18.09 -2.63 12.25
N ARG A 386 -18.57 -2.52 13.48
CA ARG A 386 -19.99 -2.37 13.78
C ARG A 386 -20.50 -0.94 13.59
N ILE A 387 -19.59 0.04 13.47
CA ILE A 387 -19.94 1.42 13.19
C ILE A 387 -20.43 1.51 11.75
N PRO A 388 -21.64 2.01 11.49
CA PRO A 388 -22.15 2.15 10.13
C PRO A 388 -21.23 3.03 9.29
N PHE A 389 -20.96 2.62 8.05
CA PHE A 389 -20.13 3.40 7.14
C PHE A 389 -20.66 4.81 6.89
N SER A 390 -21.98 4.99 7.00
CA SER A 390 -22.66 6.30 6.92
C SER A 390 -22.18 7.31 7.97
N VAL A 391 -21.60 6.85 9.09
CA VAL A 391 -20.99 7.72 10.12
C VAL A 391 -19.53 8.01 9.79
N ILE A 392 -18.83 7.03 9.24
CA ILE A 392 -17.40 7.13 8.93
C ILE A 392 -17.18 8.00 7.67
N ALA A 393 -17.98 7.82 6.63
CA ALA A 393 -17.82 8.50 5.35
C ALA A 393 -17.80 10.03 5.45
N PRO A 394 -18.72 10.71 6.15
CA PRO A 394 -18.66 12.17 6.30
C PRO A 394 -17.37 12.67 6.97
N VAL A 395 -16.88 11.94 7.96
CA VAL A 395 -15.63 12.30 8.66
C VAL A 395 -14.43 12.26 7.68
N ILE A 396 -14.38 11.21 6.86
CA ILE A 396 -13.32 11.09 5.85
C ILE A 396 -13.44 12.20 4.80
N VAL A 397 -14.66 12.52 4.33
CA VAL A 397 -14.88 13.61 3.35
C VAL A 397 -14.39 14.94 3.91
N VAL A 398 -14.66 15.24 5.19
CA VAL A 398 -14.17 16.46 5.85
C VAL A 398 -12.65 16.48 5.93
N ILE A 399 -12.01 15.37 6.29
CA ILE A 399 -10.55 15.26 6.32
C ILE A 399 -9.96 15.50 4.91
N CYS A 400 -10.55 14.90 3.88
CA CYS A 400 -10.13 15.10 2.49
C CYS A 400 -10.28 16.55 2.06
N ALA A 401 -11.40 17.21 2.42
CA ALA A 401 -11.64 18.60 2.06
C ALA A 401 -10.67 19.56 2.76
N ILE A 402 -10.39 19.34 4.05
CA ILE A 402 -9.37 20.09 4.78
C ILE A 402 -8.01 19.86 4.14
N GLY A 403 -7.68 18.61 3.83
CA GLY A 403 -6.43 18.24 3.18
C GLY A 403 -6.25 18.93 1.83
N ALA A 404 -7.24 18.85 0.96
CA ALA A 404 -7.21 19.52 -0.34
C ALA A 404 -7.06 21.04 -0.21
N TYR A 405 -7.75 21.65 0.74
CA TYR A 405 -7.64 23.09 0.97
C TYR A 405 -6.25 23.51 1.45
N THR A 406 -5.60 22.71 2.30
CA THR A 406 -4.29 23.04 2.90
C THR A 406 -3.14 23.03 1.89
N VAL A 407 -3.29 22.35 0.76
CA VAL A 407 -2.23 22.27 -0.28
C VAL A 407 -1.87 23.66 -0.82
N HIS A 408 -2.87 24.44 -1.24
CA HIS A 408 -2.65 25.79 -1.80
C HIS A 408 -3.55 26.87 -1.19
N SER A 409 -4.24 26.57 -0.10
CA SER A 409 -5.26 27.45 0.51
C SER A 409 -6.35 27.89 -0.50
N SER A 410 -6.76 26.97 -1.37
CA SER A 410 -7.63 27.25 -2.51
C SER A 410 -8.91 26.42 -2.47
N MET A 411 -10.07 27.10 -2.56
CA MET A 411 -11.35 26.40 -2.71
C MET A 411 -11.48 25.72 -4.08
N PHE A 412 -10.73 26.16 -5.09
CA PHE A 412 -10.68 25.48 -6.38
C PHE A 412 -10.18 24.04 -6.23
N ASP A 413 -9.16 23.82 -5.39
CA ASP A 413 -8.61 22.49 -5.14
C ASP A 413 -9.64 21.57 -4.47
N VAL A 414 -10.45 22.10 -3.54
CA VAL A 414 -11.54 21.33 -2.93
C VAL A 414 -12.60 20.95 -3.97
N VAL A 415 -12.97 21.88 -4.85
CA VAL A 415 -13.92 21.60 -5.94
C VAL A 415 -13.35 20.57 -6.91
N MET A 416 -12.09 20.72 -7.31
CA MET A 416 -11.42 19.76 -8.20
C MET A 416 -11.27 18.37 -7.57
N MET A 417 -10.97 18.29 -6.28
CA MET A 417 -11.00 17.04 -5.52
C MET A 417 -12.36 16.34 -5.65
N MET A 418 -13.46 17.07 -5.49
CA MET A 418 -14.82 16.51 -5.65
C MET A 418 -15.08 16.05 -7.09
N VAL A 419 -14.64 16.83 -8.10
CA VAL A 419 -14.73 16.45 -9.52
C VAL A 419 -13.95 15.16 -9.78
N PHE A 420 -12.69 15.07 -9.32
CA PHE A 420 -11.90 13.84 -9.42
C PHE A 420 -12.54 12.69 -8.64
N GLY A 421 -13.24 12.96 -7.53
CA GLY A 421 -14.01 11.98 -6.79
C GLY A 421 -15.12 11.34 -7.62
N VAL A 422 -15.89 12.16 -8.33
CA VAL A 422 -16.93 11.68 -9.27
C VAL A 422 -16.30 10.89 -10.42
N VAL A 423 -15.17 11.35 -10.97
CA VAL A 423 -14.43 10.64 -12.01
C VAL A 423 -13.94 9.27 -11.48
N GLY A 424 -13.39 9.23 -10.27
CA GLY A 424 -12.93 7.99 -9.63
C GLY A 424 -14.07 6.99 -9.42
N TYR A 425 -15.23 7.46 -8.93
CA TYR A 425 -16.44 6.65 -8.81
C TYR A 425 -16.88 6.06 -10.15
N LEU A 426 -16.97 6.90 -11.19
CA LEU A 426 -17.35 6.46 -12.54
C LEU A 426 -16.33 5.47 -13.11
N PHE A 427 -15.05 5.72 -12.93
CA PHE A 427 -13.97 4.83 -13.38
C PHE A 427 -14.11 3.45 -12.75
N LYS A 428 -14.37 3.38 -11.45
CA LYS A 428 -14.59 2.11 -10.77
C LYS A 428 -15.83 1.39 -11.30
N LYS A 429 -16.95 2.08 -11.44
CA LYS A 429 -18.18 1.50 -12.03
C LYS A 429 -17.98 0.97 -13.44
N LEU A 430 -17.25 1.70 -14.27
CA LEU A 430 -16.97 1.36 -15.65
C LEU A 430 -15.77 0.42 -15.80
N LYS A 431 -15.14 0.03 -14.67
CA LYS A 431 -13.92 -0.80 -14.63
C LYS A 431 -12.77 -0.20 -15.43
N TYR A 432 -12.50 1.09 -15.22
CA TYR A 432 -11.27 1.74 -15.68
C TYR A 432 -10.24 1.72 -14.54
N PRO A 433 -8.97 1.37 -14.82
CA PRO A 433 -7.94 1.38 -13.79
C PRO A 433 -7.52 2.82 -13.47
N MET A 434 -7.51 3.19 -12.19
CA MET A 434 -7.15 4.54 -11.76
C MET A 434 -5.63 4.76 -11.64
N ALA A 435 -4.86 3.72 -11.29
CA ALA A 435 -3.42 3.85 -11.13
C ALA A 435 -2.70 4.35 -12.40
N PRO A 436 -3.01 3.85 -13.62
CA PRO A 436 -2.43 4.38 -14.85
C PRO A 436 -2.80 5.83 -15.16
N LEU A 437 -3.92 6.34 -14.64
CA LEU A 437 -4.31 7.74 -14.83
C LEU A 437 -3.46 8.68 -13.97
N VAL A 438 -3.06 8.24 -12.80
CA VAL A 438 -2.36 9.06 -11.80
C VAL A 438 -0.85 9.10 -12.05
N LEU A 439 -0.29 8.06 -12.65
CA LEU A 439 1.13 7.95 -12.99
C LEU A 439 1.52 8.76 -14.20
#